data_e11647aa5dc9d5e8eed59912a1053d25
#
_entry.id   e11647aa5dc9d5e8eed59912a1053d25
#
_cell.length_a   1.000
_cell.length_b   1.000
_cell.length_c   1.000
_cell.angle_alpha   90.00
_cell.angle_beta   90.00
_cell.angle_gamma   90.00
#
_symmetry.space_group_name_H-M   'P 1'
#
loop_
_entity.id
_entity.type
_entity.pdbx_description
1 polymer ?
#
loop_
_entity_poly.entity_id
_entity_poly.type
_entity_poly.pdbx_seq_one_letter_code
_entity_poly.pdbx_strand_id
1 'polypeptide(L)'
;IELGAGARIYIEGRLTVEGTRSCPVVMYSFASSDHEGLQFNSSSNGRGSVIDNLTIEDSIYGVTMYGSNPFFANLTIINPDRVGMDLFSGSSPTIHDLYIDQAGRMVPFQNDWRYGIGLSIGAGSTPIVDGAYFTDHLTRGINIWGGSGGLVRNVVMDNISGSSWAMVAGIWVEDSQPLL
;
A
#
# COMPACT_ATOMS: atom_id res chain seq x y z
N ILE A 1 -1.28 -1.40 18.14
CA ILE A 1 -2.21 -2.53 17.87
C ILE A 1 -1.36 -3.72 17.52
N GLU A 2 -1.46 -4.77 18.31
CA GLU A 2 -0.71 -6.00 18.15
C GLU A 2 -1.62 -7.05 17.49
N LEU A 3 -1.15 -7.65 16.40
CA LEU A 3 -1.91 -8.62 15.60
C LEU A 3 -1.20 -9.97 15.56
N GLY A 4 -1.97 -11.06 15.64
CA GLY A 4 -1.46 -12.40 15.45
C GLY A 4 -1.20 -12.73 13.97
N ALA A 5 -0.54 -13.87 13.73
CA ALA A 5 -0.25 -14.40 12.40
C ALA A 5 -1.50 -14.48 11.54
N GLY A 6 -1.43 -13.96 10.31
CA GLY A 6 -2.52 -13.95 9.35
C GLY A 6 -3.76 -13.16 9.78
N ALA A 7 -3.71 -12.43 10.90
CA ALA A 7 -4.82 -11.58 11.31
C ALA A 7 -4.96 -10.39 10.36
N ARG A 8 -6.21 -10.04 10.02
CA ARG A 8 -6.57 -8.91 9.16
C ARG A 8 -7.66 -8.07 9.81
N ILE A 9 -7.56 -6.76 9.68
CA ILE A 9 -8.65 -5.86 10.09
C ILE A 9 -9.48 -5.53 8.85
N TYR A 10 -10.73 -5.97 8.83
CA TYR A 10 -11.69 -5.68 7.76
C TYR A 10 -12.50 -4.44 8.09
N ILE A 11 -12.55 -3.50 7.15
CA ILE A 11 -13.29 -2.26 7.26
C ILE A 11 -14.50 -2.32 6.32
N GLU A 12 -15.67 -2.56 6.92
CA GLU A 12 -16.97 -2.61 6.23
C GLU A 12 -17.77 -1.31 6.39
N GLY A 13 -17.31 -0.42 7.24
CA GLY A 13 -17.92 0.85 7.57
C GLY A 13 -16.91 1.98 7.58
N ARG A 14 -16.99 2.85 8.58
CA ARG A 14 -16.03 3.93 8.79
C ARG A 14 -14.93 3.51 9.76
N LEU A 15 -13.70 3.76 9.40
CA LEU A 15 -12.53 3.70 10.29
C LEU A 15 -11.97 5.11 10.48
N THR A 16 -11.71 5.47 11.73
CA THR A 16 -10.97 6.68 12.08
C THR A 16 -9.75 6.29 12.88
N VAL A 17 -8.57 6.69 12.41
CA VAL A 17 -7.28 6.56 13.10
C VAL A 17 -6.69 7.95 13.21
N GLU A 18 -6.40 8.40 14.42
CA GLU A 18 -5.89 9.73 14.71
C GLU A 18 -4.63 9.61 15.59
N GLY A 19 -3.51 9.37 14.95
CA GLY A 19 -2.20 9.48 15.56
C GLY A 19 -1.67 10.92 15.46
N THR A 20 -0.47 11.12 15.95
CA THR A 20 0.30 12.36 15.73
C THR A 20 1.70 12.00 15.24
N ARG A 21 2.41 12.95 14.64
CA ARG A 21 3.79 12.72 14.19
C ARG A 21 4.72 12.24 15.32
N SER A 22 4.52 12.71 16.56
CA SER A 22 5.30 12.32 17.74
C SER A 22 4.78 11.06 18.44
N CYS A 23 3.55 10.65 18.13
CA CYS A 23 2.91 9.48 18.73
C CYS A 23 1.99 8.85 17.67
N PRO A 24 2.53 8.17 16.64
CA PRO A 24 1.72 7.49 15.65
C PRO A 24 0.95 6.32 16.27
N VAL A 25 -0.15 5.96 15.67
CA VAL A 25 -0.75 4.66 15.95
C VAL A 25 0.07 3.60 15.24
N VAL A 26 0.55 2.58 15.97
CA VAL A 26 1.38 1.51 15.41
C VAL A 26 0.59 0.21 15.37
N MET A 27 0.60 -0.44 14.22
CA MET A 27 0.07 -1.78 14.01
C MET A 27 1.22 -2.70 13.61
N TYR A 28 1.44 -3.77 14.36
CA TYR A 28 2.58 -4.66 14.18
C TYR A 28 2.23 -6.12 14.49
N SER A 29 3.06 -7.03 14.01
CA SER A 29 2.93 -8.46 14.28
C SER A 29 3.39 -8.84 15.68
N PHE A 30 2.62 -9.72 16.32
CA PHE A 30 3.08 -10.45 17.50
C PHE A 30 3.90 -11.66 17.04
N ALA A 31 5.13 -11.78 17.54
CA ALA A 31 6.08 -12.84 17.17
C ALA A 31 6.60 -12.74 15.70
N SER A 32 7.16 -13.80 15.19
CA SER A 32 7.88 -13.86 13.90
C SER A 32 6.97 -14.14 12.68
N SER A 33 5.68 -13.86 12.77
CA SER A 33 4.73 -14.20 11.69
C SER A 33 3.86 -13.00 11.34
N ASP A 34 3.84 -12.64 10.07
CA ASP A 34 3.20 -11.43 9.58
C ASP A 34 1.68 -11.46 9.69
N HIS A 35 1.09 -10.32 9.95
CA HIS A 35 -0.34 -10.09 9.84
C HIS A 35 -0.72 -9.68 8.40
N GLU A 36 -2.01 -9.74 8.05
CA GLU A 36 -2.46 -9.41 6.70
C GLU A 36 -2.88 -7.95 6.49
N GLY A 37 -2.61 -7.07 7.47
CA GLY A 37 -2.83 -5.63 7.37
C GLY A 37 -4.28 -5.16 7.47
N LEU A 38 -4.56 -4.01 6.85
CA LEU A 38 -5.89 -3.43 6.74
C LEU A 38 -6.54 -3.77 5.39
N GLN A 39 -7.83 -4.12 5.40
CA GLN A 39 -8.60 -4.28 4.17
C GLN A 39 -9.86 -3.43 4.20
N PHE A 40 -9.96 -2.48 3.27
CA PHE A 40 -11.19 -1.70 3.03
C PHE A 40 -12.02 -2.37 1.96
N ASN A 41 -13.23 -2.77 2.30
CA ASN A 41 -14.19 -3.34 1.35
C ASN A 41 -15.11 -2.27 0.76
N SER A 42 -15.81 -2.60 -0.32
CA SER A 42 -16.70 -1.66 -1.02
C SER A 42 -17.83 -1.10 -0.16
N SER A 43 -18.23 -1.82 0.87
CA SER A 43 -19.20 -1.35 1.88
C SER A 43 -18.70 -0.16 2.71
N SER A 44 -17.38 0.06 2.77
CA SER A 44 -16.78 1.24 3.41
C SER A 44 -16.73 2.47 2.50
N ASN A 45 -17.07 2.33 1.21
CA ASN A 45 -17.03 3.43 0.26
C ASN A 45 -17.97 4.57 0.67
N GLY A 46 -17.48 5.82 0.57
CA GLY A 46 -18.26 7.01 0.93
C GLY A 46 -18.57 7.16 2.43
N ARG A 47 -18.01 6.29 3.30
CA ARG A 47 -18.25 6.37 4.75
C ARG A 47 -17.37 7.41 5.47
N GLY A 48 -16.43 8.01 4.75
CA GLY A 48 -15.57 9.06 5.30
C GLY A 48 -14.52 8.50 6.27
N SER A 49 -13.91 7.37 5.96
CA SER A 49 -12.77 6.85 6.72
C SER A 49 -11.59 7.80 6.61
N VAL A 50 -10.95 8.08 7.74
CA VAL A 50 -9.76 8.94 7.86
C VAL A 50 -8.70 8.19 8.63
N ILE A 51 -7.52 8.08 8.05
CA ILE A 51 -6.36 7.44 8.66
C ILE A 51 -5.22 8.45 8.66
N ASP A 52 -4.85 8.93 9.82
CA ASP A 52 -3.78 9.89 10.00
C ASP A 52 -2.74 9.41 11.00
N ASN A 53 -1.45 9.52 10.62
CA ASN A 53 -0.30 9.08 11.40
C ASN A 53 -0.43 7.61 11.87
N LEU A 54 -0.62 6.69 10.93
CA LEU A 54 -0.58 5.25 11.15
C LEU A 54 0.73 4.67 10.63
N THR A 55 1.36 3.81 11.44
CA THR A 55 2.46 2.95 11.02
C THR A 55 1.99 1.50 11.00
N ILE A 56 2.26 0.78 9.91
CA ILE A 56 2.00 -0.65 9.75
C ILE A 56 3.34 -1.35 9.55
N GLU A 57 3.67 -2.29 10.40
CA GLU A 57 4.95 -2.99 10.39
C GLU A 57 4.75 -4.49 10.24
N ASP A 58 5.64 -5.16 9.49
CA ASP A 58 5.71 -6.62 9.36
C ASP A 58 4.36 -7.25 8.94
N SER A 59 3.87 -6.83 7.80
CA SER A 59 2.60 -7.31 7.22
C SER A 59 2.80 -8.06 5.91
N ILE A 60 1.88 -8.94 5.54
CA ILE A 60 1.86 -9.53 4.18
C ILE A 60 1.48 -8.45 3.17
N TYR A 61 0.40 -7.72 3.44
CA TYR A 61 -0.02 -6.50 2.75
C TYR A 61 -0.19 -5.40 3.79
N GLY A 62 0.29 -4.20 3.53
CA GLY A 62 0.04 -3.09 4.45
C GLY A 62 -1.44 -2.69 4.43
N VAL A 63 -1.91 -2.23 3.27
CA VAL A 63 -3.31 -1.84 3.04
C VAL A 63 -3.81 -2.42 1.73
N THR A 64 -4.97 -3.07 1.76
CA THR A 64 -5.68 -3.56 0.58
C THR A 64 -7.03 -2.86 0.45
N MET A 65 -7.43 -2.48 -0.78
CA MET A 65 -8.71 -1.80 -1.01
C MET A 65 -9.48 -2.43 -2.17
N TYR A 66 -10.78 -2.59 -1.96
CA TYR A 66 -11.73 -3.05 -2.98
C TYR A 66 -12.88 -2.06 -3.11
N GLY A 67 -12.83 -1.19 -4.12
CA GLY A 67 -13.89 -0.23 -4.43
C GLY A 67 -14.18 0.78 -3.31
N SER A 68 -13.17 1.27 -2.61
CA SER A 68 -13.30 2.17 -1.47
C SER A 68 -12.49 3.45 -1.66
N ASN A 69 -12.83 4.50 -0.91
CA ASN A 69 -12.24 5.83 -1.04
C ASN A 69 -11.88 6.50 0.31
N PRO A 70 -11.10 5.85 1.18
CA PRO A 70 -10.63 6.47 2.41
C PRO A 70 -9.65 7.62 2.14
N PHE A 71 -9.48 8.47 3.15
CA PHE A 71 -8.43 9.47 3.19
C PHE A 71 -7.28 8.97 4.07
N PHE A 72 -6.06 9.09 3.56
CA PHE A 72 -4.83 8.80 4.30
C PHE A 72 -3.95 10.04 4.36
N ALA A 73 -3.37 10.28 5.53
CA ALA A 73 -2.31 11.24 5.73
C ALA A 73 -1.21 10.61 6.60
N ASN A 74 0.06 10.89 6.27
CA ASN A 74 1.21 10.42 7.05
C ASN A 74 1.15 8.89 7.32
N LEU A 75 0.87 8.11 6.29
CA LEU A 75 0.86 6.64 6.38
C LEU A 75 2.26 6.11 6.15
N THR A 76 2.74 5.31 7.11
CA THR A 76 4.02 4.60 7.02
C THR A 76 3.77 3.10 6.97
N ILE A 77 4.39 2.40 6.00
CA ILE A 77 4.34 0.94 5.88
C ILE A 77 5.77 0.43 5.80
N ILE A 78 6.14 -0.44 6.73
CA ILE A 78 7.50 -0.97 6.87
C ILE A 78 7.47 -2.50 6.76
N ASN A 79 8.38 -3.04 5.96
CA ASN A 79 8.55 -4.48 5.75
C ASN A 79 7.28 -5.24 5.32
N PRO A 80 6.49 -4.78 4.35
CA PRO A 80 5.43 -5.63 3.83
C PRO A 80 6.02 -6.76 2.99
N ASP A 81 5.58 -8.01 3.22
CA ASP A 81 6.12 -9.17 2.51
C ASP A 81 5.84 -9.13 1.01
N ARG A 82 4.71 -8.56 0.60
CA ARG A 82 4.28 -8.53 -0.80
C ARG A 82 4.14 -7.12 -1.34
N VAL A 83 3.11 -6.42 -0.91
CA VAL A 83 2.73 -5.10 -1.42
C VAL A 83 2.47 -4.17 -0.26
N GLY A 84 3.02 -2.96 -0.30
CA GLY A 84 2.73 -1.96 0.71
C GLY A 84 1.27 -1.55 0.67
N MET A 85 0.80 -1.05 -0.46
CA MET A 85 -0.60 -0.66 -0.66
C MET A 85 -1.12 -1.21 -1.99
N ASP A 86 -2.27 -1.90 -1.98
CA ASP A 86 -2.85 -2.58 -3.15
C ASP A 86 -4.30 -2.15 -3.39
N LEU A 87 -4.56 -1.52 -4.54
CA LEU A 87 -5.84 -0.90 -4.91
C LEU A 87 -6.51 -1.67 -6.03
N PHE A 88 -7.76 -2.10 -5.80
CA PHE A 88 -8.57 -2.85 -6.74
C PHE A 88 -9.98 -2.28 -6.90
N SER A 89 -10.67 -2.77 -7.94
CA SER A 89 -12.11 -2.62 -8.13
C SER A 89 -12.60 -1.16 -8.11
N GLY A 90 -11.83 -0.27 -8.74
CA GLY A 90 -12.20 1.14 -8.82
C GLY A 90 -12.00 1.92 -7.52
N SER A 91 -11.07 1.50 -6.68
CA SER A 91 -10.71 2.26 -5.46
C SER A 91 -10.14 3.63 -5.82
N SER A 92 -10.57 4.65 -5.09
CA SER A 92 -10.17 6.05 -5.35
C SER A 92 -9.80 6.81 -4.06
N PRO A 93 -8.84 6.31 -3.27
CA PRO A 93 -8.40 7.00 -2.07
C PRO A 93 -7.72 8.33 -2.38
N THR A 94 -7.73 9.23 -1.41
CA THR A 94 -6.83 10.38 -1.36
C THR A 94 -5.73 10.09 -0.37
N ILE A 95 -4.48 10.22 -0.80
CA ILE A 95 -3.29 9.84 -0.04
C ILE A 95 -2.32 11.01 -0.03
N HIS A 96 -1.99 11.49 1.17
CA HIS A 96 -0.96 12.48 1.41
C HIS A 96 0.16 11.89 2.27
N ASP A 97 1.41 12.12 1.86
CA ASP A 97 2.61 11.71 2.60
C ASP A 97 2.63 10.20 2.95
N LEU A 98 2.76 9.39 1.90
CA LEU A 98 2.92 7.94 1.98
C LEU A 98 4.41 7.57 2.07
N TYR A 99 4.79 6.80 3.06
CA TYR A 99 6.12 6.20 3.16
C TYR A 99 6.01 4.68 3.12
N ILE A 100 6.70 4.02 2.19
CA ILE A 100 6.77 2.56 2.11
C ILE A 100 8.22 2.13 2.01
N ASP A 101 8.62 1.24 2.91
CA ASP A 101 9.97 0.73 3.03
C ASP A 101 9.99 -0.80 2.94
N GLN A 102 10.99 -1.35 2.23
CA GLN A 102 11.33 -2.77 2.17
C GLN A 102 10.19 -3.70 1.72
N ALA A 103 9.38 -3.31 0.73
CA ALA A 103 8.38 -4.22 0.20
C ALA A 103 9.05 -5.42 -0.50
N GLY A 104 8.61 -6.65 -0.15
CA GLY A 104 9.12 -7.90 -0.70
C GLY A 104 10.23 -8.54 0.12
N ARG A 105 10.30 -8.29 1.41
CA ARG A 105 11.34 -8.80 2.31
C ARG A 105 11.50 -10.33 2.29
N MET A 106 10.43 -11.06 2.18
CA MET A 106 10.47 -12.52 2.16
C MET A 106 10.64 -13.04 0.74
N VAL A 107 11.68 -13.79 0.60
CA VAL A 107 12.27 -14.47 -0.54
C VAL A 107 11.29 -15.02 -1.59
N PRO A 108 11.76 -15.13 -2.81
CA PRO A 108 11.00 -15.26 -4.03
C PRO A 108 10.15 -16.51 -4.05
N PHE A 109 8.90 -16.41 -3.74
CA PHE A 109 7.93 -17.40 -4.17
C PHE A 109 7.58 -17.13 -5.62
N GLN A 110 8.19 -17.95 -6.40
CA GLN A 110 7.93 -18.34 -7.76
C GLN A 110 6.66 -17.76 -8.37
N ASN A 111 6.85 -16.89 -9.37
CA ASN A 111 5.82 -16.47 -10.32
C ASN A 111 4.66 -15.57 -9.83
N ASP A 112 4.71 -14.98 -8.66
CA ASP A 112 3.74 -13.92 -8.32
C ASP A 112 4.35 -12.55 -8.65
N TRP A 113 3.89 -11.94 -9.73
CA TRP A 113 4.32 -10.62 -10.21
C TRP A 113 4.02 -9.47 -9.23
N ARG A 114 3.25 -9.75 -8.16
CA ARG A 114 2.85 -8.79 -7.13
C ARG A 114 3.81 -8.73 -5.95
N TYR A 115 4.95 -9.38 -5.99
CA TYR A 115 5.94 -9.28 -4.92
C TYR A 115 6.81 -8.03 -5.03
N GLY A 116 7.08 -7.40 -3.89
CA GLY A 116 8.02 -6.31 -3.76
C GLY A 116 7.57 -5.00 -4.40
N ILE A 117 6.28 -4.74 -4.41
CA ILE A 117 5.68 -3.51 -4.94
C ILE A 117 5.34 -2.57 -3.79
N GLY A 118 5.78 -1.33 -3.87
CA GLY A 118 5.37 -0.31 -2.91
C GLY A 118 3.87 -0.02 -3.02
N LEU A 119 3.42 0.52 -4.17
CA LEU A 119 2.02 0.87 -4.44
C LEU A 119 1.55 0.18 -5.73
N SER A 120 0.50 -0.62 -5.66
CA SER A 120 -0.18 -1.22 -6.81
C SER A 120 -1.53 -0.54 -7.04
N ILE A 121 -1.77 -0.04 -8.25
CA ILE A 121 -3.01 0.63 -8.68
C ILE A 121 -3.60 -0.17 -9.82
N GLY A 122 -4.63 -0.94 -9.54
CA GLY A 122 -5.19 -1.89 -10.50
C GLY A 122 -6.70 -1.87 -10.60
N ALA A 123 -7.20 -2.58 -11.64
CA ALA A 123 -8.62 -2.84 -11.87
C ALA A 123 -9.49 -1.57 -11.84
N GLY A 124 -9.11 -0.56 -12.63
CA GLY A 124 -9.85 0.69 -12.80
C GLY A 124 -9.75 1.68 -11.63
N SER A 125 -8.79 1.49 -10.73
CA SER A 125 -8.60 2.40 -9.59
C SER A 125 -8.03 3.75 -10.03
N THR A 126 -8.44 4.81 -9.33
CA THR A 126 -8.07 6.21 -9.68
C THR A 126 -7.72 7.04 -8.44
N PRO A 127 -6.65 6.70 -7.70
CA PRO A 127 -6.27 7.43 -6.51
C PRO A 127 -5.75 8.84 -6.81
N ILE A 128 -5.74 9.68 -5.79
CA ILE A 128 -4.92 10.89 -5.73
C ILE A 128 -3.79 10.61 -4.74
N VAL A 129 -2.55 10.60 -5.22
CA VAL A 129 -1.35 10.43 -4.40
C VAL A 129 -0.51 11.71 -4.49
N ASP A 130 -0.35 12.40 -3.37
CA ASP A 130 0.41 13.64 -3.26
C ASP A 130 1.43 13.53 -2.13
N GLY A 131 2.69 13.39 -2.51
CA GLY A 131 3.75 13.08 -1.57
C GLY A 131 3.85 11.57 -1.31
N ALA A 132 4.89 10.92 -1.87
CA ALA A 132 5.20 9.54 -1.56
C ALA A 132 6.71 9.30 -1.60
N TYR A 133 7.18 8.46 -0.69
CA TYR A 133 8.56 8.02 -0.64
C TYR A 133 8.60 6.49 -0.60
N PHE A 134 9.27 5.90 -1.58
CA PHE A 134 9.43 4.46 -1.72
C PHE A 134 10.92 4.11 -1.65
N THR A 135 11.29 3.19 -0.77
CA THR A 135 12.68 2.77 -0.61
C THR A 135 12.83 1.27 -0.42
N ASP A 136 13.96 0.73 -0.89
CA ASP A 136 14.38 -0.66 -0.69
C ASP A 136 13.39 -1.73 -1.19
N HIS A 137 12.68 -1.47 -2.29
CA HIS A 137 11.74 -2.43 -2.87
C HIS A 137 12.40 -3.45 -3.79
N LEU A 138 11.90 -4.69 -3.79
CA LEU A 138 12.44 -5.76 -4.62
C LEU A 138 12.10 -5.65 -6.10
N THR A 139 10.97 -5.02 -6.48
CA THR A 139 10.56 -4.99 -7.89
C THR A 139 10.15 -3.62 -8.39
N ARG A 140 9.13 -3.01 -7.79
CA ARG A 140 8.56 -1.75 -8.29
C ARG A 140 8.22 -0.80 -7.16
N GLY A 141 8.52 0.48 -7.34
CA GLY A 141 7.96 1.51 -6.47
C GLY A 141 6.46 1.62 -6.68
N ILE A 142 6.02 1.86 -7.92
CA ILE A 142 4.60 1.95 -8.30
C ILE A 142 4.31 1.04 -9.51
N ASN A 143 3.20 0.30 -9.43
CA ASN A 143 2.66 -0.50 -10.51
C ASN A 143 1.23 -0.07 -10.85
N ILE A 144 0.96 0.32 -12.11
CA ILE A 144 -0.35 0.82 -12.56
C ILE A 144 -0.82 -0.05 -13.71
N TRP A 145 -2.00 -0.68 -13.59
CA TRP A 145 -2.46 -1.68 -14.54
C TRP A 145 -3.99 -1.78 -14.63
N GLY A 146 -4.48 -2.46 -15.68
CA GLY A 146 -5.88 -2.87 -15.78
C GLY A 146 -6.87 -1.71 -15.89
N GLY A 147 -6.62 -0.73 -16.77
CA GLY A 147 -7.50 0.39 -17.02
C GLY A 147 -7.51 1.45 -15.92
N SER A 148 -6.48 1.43 -15.08
CA SER A 148 -6.37 2.35 -13.95
C SER A 148 -5.84 3.73 -14.37
N GLY A 149 -5.97 4.71 -13.48
CA GLY A 149 -5.53 6.08 -13.71
C GLY A 149 -5.22 6.80 -12.42
N GLY A 150 -5.71 8.03 -12.30
CA GLY A 150 -5.52 8.88 -11.12
C GLY A 150 -4.36 9.86 -11.26
N LEU A 151 -4.09 10.57 -10.19
CA LEU A 151 -3.01 11.56 -10.10
C LEU A 151 -1.95 11.05 -9.12
N VAL A 152 -0.70 10.99 -9.57
CA VAL A 152 0.45 10.66 -8.72
C VAL A 152 1.49 11.75 -8.89
N ARG A 153 1.85 12.44 -7.81
CA ARG A 153 2.82 13.55 -7.86
C ARG A 153 3.66 13.64 -6.58
N ASN A 154 4.75 14.38 -6.66
CA ASN A 154 5.69 14.59 -5.54
C ASN A 154 6.23 13.26 -4.98
N VAL A 155 6.70 12.39 -5.89
CA VAL A 155 7.16 11.04 -5.55
C VAL A 155 8.68 10.99 -5.57
N VAL A 156 9.25 10.36 -4.55
CA VAL A 156 10.66 10.00 -4.48
C VAL A 156 10.78 8.48 -4.43
N MET A 157 11.70 7.94 -5.20
CA MET A 157 12.02 6.51 -5.21
C MET A 157 13.52 6.35 -5.01
N ASP A 158 13.88 5.56 -4.01
CA ASP A 158 15.26 5.29 -3.67
C ASP A 158 15.49 3.78 -3.58
N ASN A 159 16.64 3.31 -4.08
CA ASN A 159 17.06 1.93 -3.99
C ASN A 159 16.01 0.87 -4.40
N ILE A 160 15.33 1.09 -5.52
CA ILE A 160 14.48 0.06 -6.11
C ILE A 160 15.39 -0.97 -6.79
N SER A 161 15.67 -2.05 -6.12
CA SER A 161 16.66 -3.05 -6.54
C SER A 161 16.03 -4.43 -6.67
N GLY A 162 16.12 -5.05 -7.85
CA GLY A 162 15.55 -6.38 -8.07
C GLY A 162 16.50 -7.53 -7.81
N SER A 163 15.92 -8.69 -7.54
CA SER A 163 16.58 -9.94 -7.77
C SER A 163 16.62 -10.24 -9.27
N SER A 164 17.52 -11.13 -9.71
CA SER A 164 17.66 -11.55 -11.13
C SER A 164 16.38 -12.12 -11.78
N TRP A 165 15.31 -12.24 -11.05
CA TRP A 165 14.03 -12.85 -11.43
C TRP A 165 12.91 -11.85 -11.73
N ALA A 166 13.05 -10.62 -11.32
CA ALA A 166 11.96 -9.65 -11.39
C ALA A 166 12.33 -8.48 -12.30
N MET A 167 11.35 -8.01 -13.08
CA MET A 167 11.48 -6.75 -13.78
C MET A 167 11.43 -5.62 -12.76
N VAL A 168 12.53 -4.87 -12.67
CA VAL A 168 12.69 -3.73 -11.76
C VAL A 168 12.27 -2.47 -12.46
N ALA A 169 11.40 -1.71 -11.83
CA ALA A 169 11.00 -0.38 -12.31
C ALA A 169 10.68 0.56 -11.15
N GLY A 170 11.05 1.82 -11.27
CA GLY A 170 10.49 2.83 -10.37
C GLY A 170 8.97 2.89 -10.54
N ILE A 171 8.50 3.16 -11.76
CA ILE A 171 7.08 3.15 -12.13
C ILE A 171 6.89 2.21 -13.32
N TRP A 172 5.91 1.31 -13.22
CA TRP A 172 5.46 0.45 -14.30
C TRP A 172 4.02 0.77 -14.65
N VAL A 173 3.74 1.04 -15.93
CA VAL A 173 2.38 1.35 -16.42
C VAL A 173 2.01 0.37 -17.52
N GLU A 174 0.88 -0.30 -17.38
CA GLU A 174 0.35 -1.27 -18.32
C GLU A 174 -1.16 -1.06 -18.52
N ASP A 175 -1.62 -0.90 -19.76
CA ASP A 175 -3.03 -0.70 -20.11
C ASP A 175 -3.75 0.37 -19.25
N SER A 176 -3.09 1.49 -19.00
CA SER A 176 -3.53 2.49 -18.02
C SER A 176 -3.14 3.89 -18.42
N GLN A 177 -3.82 4.91 -17.87
CA GLN A 177 -3.60 6.31 -18.21
C GLN A 177 -3.51 7.20 -16.95
N PRO A 178 -2.46 7.05 -16.14
CA PRO A 178 -2.24 7.92 -15.01
C PRO A 178 -1.76 9.32 -15.44
N LEU A 179 -1.98 10.30 -14.59
CA LEU A 179 -1.31 11.59 -14.62
C LEU A 179 -0.15 11.54 -13.60
N LEU A 180 1.08 11.67 -14.08
CA LEU A 180 2.30 11.58 -13.28
C LEU A 180 2.97 12.95 -13.14
#